data_38ab98464e13b9a5283f6c981c51a857
#
_entry.id   38ab98464e13b9a5283f6c981c51a857
#
_cell.length_a   1.000
_cell.length_b   1.000
_cell.length_c   1.000
_cell.angle_alpha   90.00
_cell.angle_beta   90.00
_cell.angle_gamma   90.00
#
_symmetry.space_group_name_H-M   'P 1'
#
loop_
_entity.id
_entity.type
_entity.pdbx_description
1 polymer ?
#
loop_
_entity_poly.entity_id
_entity_poly.type
_entity_poly.pdbx_seq_one_letter_code
_entity_poly.pdbx_strand_id
1 'polypeptide(L)'
;MKSPNQNLESYSSEKEILFSKTGSVGHIILNRPNALNSITENMTSAMFKILKLWLKDDNISIVVIEGASQPNLKRPFCSGGDIRMIFEGRKDPQRKFAQSFFSQEYRLNKLIYNYPKPYLSLIDGVVMGGGVGISIHGSHRVMTDRALFAMPETGIGLFPDVGATHFLPRLTGLTGLYLGLTSQRLEVADCLHLGIATHYLPSSKYSELIKDIMKEDYSRDPQSKLDNLLEKHCKKTALAPIIKRLKNINKTFDSQSIEEIFENLRAKKNNWSISTLKELSQKSPTSLKVTFRQLTELSSLDFDNAMKMEYRMAIRFNFSDDLFEGIRAFIIDKDFSPVWDPGTIESVCDKVVDEYFQEPDSGDIKFC
;
A
#
# COMPACT_ATOMS: atom_id res chain seq x y z
N MET A 1 14.82 -26.98 -29.09
CA MET A 1 14.71 -25.62 -28.58
C MET A 1 13.85 -25.68 -27.34
N LYS A 2 14.37 -25.41 -26.14
CA LYS A 2 13.61 -25.39 -24.90
C LYS A 2 12.71 -24.16 -24.92
N SER A 3 11.44 -24.32 -24.59
CA SER A 3 10.43 -23.26 -24.56
C SER A 3 10.89 -22.12 -23.60
N PRO A 4 10.72 -20.85 -23.96
CA PRO A 4 11.13 -19.70 -23.11
C PRO A 4 10.44 -19.66 -21.73
N ASN A 5 9.36 -20.39 -21.53
CA ASN A 5 8.59 -20.44 -20.29
C ASN A 5 9.22 -21.28 -19.17
N GLN A 6 10.17 -22.20 -19.46
CA GLN A 6 10.72 -23.10 -18.43
C GLN A 6 11.59 -22.38 -17.39
N ASN A 7 12.10 -21.18 -17.67
CA ASN A 7 12.94 -20.45 -16.72
C ASN A 7 12.16 -19.53 -15.74
N LEU A 8 10.90 -19.22 -16.03
CA LEU A 8 10.11 -18.31 -15.18
C LEU A 8 9.46 -19.05 -14.01
N GLU A 9 9.10 -20.33 -14.19
CA GLU A 9 8.57 -21.18 -13.10
C GLU A 9 9.60 -21.42 -11.97
N SER A 10 10.89 -21.32 -12.24
CA SER A 10 11.95 -21.49 -11.23
C SER A 10 12.06 -20.32 -10.24
N TYR A 11 11.41 -19.19 -10.51
CA TYR A 11 11.36 -18.01 -9.62
C TYR A 11 10.11 -17.98 -8.74
N SER A 12 9.11 -18.81 -9.02
CA SER A 12 7.95 -18.97 -8.16
C SER A 12 8.22 -20.05 -7.12
N SER A 13 8.71 -19.69 -5.94
CA SER A 13 8.62 -20.59 -4.81
C SER A 13 7.13 -20.78 -4.49
N GLU A 14 6.61 -22.00 -4.65
CA GLU A 14 5.31 -22.45 -4.14
C GLU A 14 4.02 -21.92 -4.78
N LYS A 15 3.97 -21.53 -6.03
CA LYS A 15 2.72 -21.10 -6.71
C LYS A 15 1.99 -19.88 -6.09
N GLU A 16 2.57 -19.21 -5.09
CA GLU A 16 1.97 -18.01 -4.46
C GLU A 16 1.99 -16.78 -5.38
N ILE A 17 2.90 -16.76 -6.32
CA ILE A 17 3.04 -15.73 -7.34
C ILE A 17 3.42 -16.37 -8.67
N LEU A 18 2.82 -15.91 -9.75
CA LEU A 18 3.06 -16.45 -11.08
C LEU A 18 3.69 -15.38 -11.96
N PHE A 19 4.64 -15.79 -12.78
CA PHE A 19 5.30 -14.96 -13.78
C PHE A 19 5.15 -15.55 -15.16
N SER A 20 4.85 -14.72 -16.13
CA SER A 20 4.83 -15.11 -17.53
C SER A 20 5.36 -13.99 -18.42
N LYS A 21 5.75 -14.36 -19.64
CA LYS A 21 6.15 -13.44 -20.69
C LYS A 21 5.30 -13.71 -21.91
N THR A 22 4.58 -12.70 -22.38
CA THR A 22 3.75 -12.76 -23.58
C THR A 22 4.14 -11.62 -24.52
N GLY A 23 4.78 -11.94 -25.63
CA GLY A 23 5.34 -10.91 -26.50
C GLY A 23 6.34 -10.03 -25.72
N SER A 24 6.08 -8.74 -25.68
CA SER A 24 6.89 -7.73 -24.96
C SER A 24 6.36 -7.40 -23.56
N VAL A 25 5.41 -8.17 -23.02
CA VAL A 25 4.78 -7.97 -21.71
C VAL A 25 5.34 -8.94 -20.69
N GLY A 26 5.90 -8.43 -19.60
CA GLY A 26 6.16 -9.17 -18.37
C GLY A 26 4.90 -9.15 -17.50
N HIS A 27 4.35 -10.31 -17.15
CA HIS A 27 3.10 -10.42 -16.42
C HIS A 27 3.30 -11.07 -15.05
N ILE A 28 2.81 -10.43 -14.00
CA ILE A 28 2.87 -10.86 -12.61
C ILE A 28 1.45 -11.10 -12.12
N ILE A 29 1.19 -12.26 -11.55
CA ILE A 29 -0.09 -12.59 -10.92
C ILE A 29 0.16 -12.95 -9.45
N LEU A 30 -0.39 -12.16 -8.54
CA LEU A 30 -0.45 -12.50 -7.11
C LEU A 30 -1.44 -13.65 -6.95
N ASN A 31 -1.01 -14.82 -6.47
CA ASN A 31 -1.80 -16.05 -6.55
C ASN A 31 -2.09 -16.67 -5.18
N ARG A 32 -2.53 -15.84 -4.25
CA ARG A 32 -3.04 -16.26 -2.92
C ARG A 32 -4.47 -15.75 -2.68
N PRO A 33 -5.43 -16.04 -3.57
CA PRO A 33 -6.77 -15.42 -3.50
C PRO A 33 -7.52 -15.78 -2.20
N ASN A 34 -7.25 -16.93 -1.57
CA ASN A 34 -7.80 -17.34 -0.27
C ASN A 34 -7.34 -16.42 0.88
N ALA A 35 -6.16 -15.79 0.74
CA ALA A 35 -5.59 -14.84 1.68
C ALA A 35 -5.70 -13.40 1.13
N LEU A 36 -6.69 -13.11 0.26
CA LEU A 36 -6.87 -11.82 -0.42
C LEU A 36 -5.58 -11.32 -1.10
N ASN A 37 -4.76 -12.24 -1.63
CA ASN A 37 -3.47 -12.00 -2.27
C ASN A 37 -2.47 -11.25 -1.36
N SER A 38 -2.53 -11.45 -0.04
CA SER A 38 -1.54 -10.88 0.88
C SER A 38 -0.12 -11.32 0.52
N ILE A 39 0.84 -10.40 0.67
CA ILE A 39 2.22 -10.55 0.20
C ILE A 39 3.07 -11.23 1.27
N THR A 40 3.75 -12.32 0.89
CA THR A 40 4.76 -12.98 1.72
C THR A 40 6.16 -12.47 1.40
N GLU A 41 7.13 -12.73 2.29
CA GLU A 41 8.54 -12.44 2.05
C GLU A 41 9.06 -13.14 0.78
N ASN A 42 8.60 -14.36 0.53
CA ASN A 42 8.93 -15.10 -0.70
C ASN A 42 8.41 -14.38 -1.95
N MET A 43 7.19 -13.86 -1.92
CA MET A 43 6.60 -13.11 -3.03
C MET A 43 7.38 -11.82 -3.29
N THR A 44 7.74 -11.04 -2.26
CA THR A 44 8.54 -9.81 -2.42
C THR A 44 9.91 -10.11 -3.00
N SER A 45 10.58 -11.15 -2.51
CA SER A 45 11.88 -11.60 -3.02
C SER A 45 11.80 -12.04 -4.49
N ALA A 46 10.77 -12.82 -4.85
CA ALA A 46 10.55 -13.29 -6.22
C ALA A 46 10.25 -12.11 -7.17
N MET A 47 9.38 -11.18 -6.76
CA MET A 47 9.08 -9.96 -7.53
C MET A 47 10.32 -9.10 -7.75
N PHE A 48 11.12 -8.89 -6.70
CA PHE A 48 12.35 -8.11 -6.79
C PHE A 48 13.32 -8.72 -7.80
N LYS A 49 13.51 -10.04 -7.77
CA LYS A 49 14.38 -10.77 -8.70
C LYS A 49 13.89 -10.68 -10.14
N ILE A 50 12.60 -10.95 -10.38
CA ILE A 50 12.07 -10.95 -11.75
C ILE A 50 12.05 -9.53 -12.34
N LEU A 51 11.71 -8.51 -11.58
CA LEU A 51 11.74 -7.13 -12.04
C LEU A 51 13.18 -6.68 -12.41
N LYS A 52 14.20 -7.09 -11.65
CA LYS A 52 15.61 -6.85 -12.00
C LYS A 52 16.04 -7.58 -13.27
N LEU A 53 15.52 -8.78 -13.54
CA LEU A 53 15.76 -9.50 -14.78
C LEU A 53 15.07 -8.81 -15.96
N TRP A 54 13.80 -8.47 -15.82
CA TRP A 54 13.02 -7.79 -16.87
C TRP A 54 13.51 -6.38 -17.16
N LEU A 55 14.13 -5.73 -16.18
CA LEU A 55 14.79 -4.44 -16.39
C LEU A 55 15.90 -4.54 -17.46
N LYS A 56 16.64 -5.66 -17.48
CA LYS A 56 17.76 -5.93 -18.38
C LYS A 56 17.36 -6.69 -19.65
N ASP A 57 16.12 -7.16 -19.74
CA ASP A 57 15.62 -7.88 -20.91
C ASP A 57 14.97 -6.90 -21.91
N ASP A 58 15.68 -6.61 -23.00
CA ASP A 58 15.19 -5.70 -24.06
C ASP A 58 13.91 -6.21 -24.74
N ASN A 59 13.59 -7.50 -24.61
CA ASN A 59 12.34 -8.04 -25.14
C ASN A 59 11.13 -7.80 -24.18
N ILE A 60 11.34 -7.30 -22.98
CA ILE A 60 10.26 -6.85 -22.09
C ILE A 60 10.19 -5.33 -22.16
N SER A 61 9.07 -4.81 -22.60
CA SER A 61 8.85 -3.37 -22.75
C SER A 61 7.92 -2.78 -21.69
N ILE A 62 6.99 -3.58 -21.17
CA ILE A 62 6.08 -3.20 -20.08
C ILE A 62 5.95 -4.31 -19.06
N VAL A 63 5.55 -3.95 -17.84
CA VAL A 63 5.19 -4.90 -16.77
C VAL A 63 3.74 -4.70 -16.40
N VAL A 64 3.01 -5.80 -16.24
CA VAL A 64 1.62 -5.81 -15.76
C VAL A 64 1.54 -6.64 -14.49
N ILE A 65 0.86 -6.12 -13.46
CA ILE A 65 0.59 -6.87 -12.23
C ILE A 65 -0.91 -6.87 -11.94
N GLU A 66 -1.43 -8.04 -11.57
CA GLU A 66 -2.81 -8.23 -11.14
C GLU A 66 -2.92 -9.25 -10.00
N GLY A 67 -4.09 -9.26 -9.34
CA GLY A 67 -4.43 -10.29 -8.35
C GLY A 67 -5.21 -11.44 -8.98
N ALA A 68 -4.92 -12.68 -8.60
CA ALA A 68 -5.74 -13.82 -8.95
C ALA A 68 -7.13 -13.71 -8.32
N SER A 69 -8.15 -14.21 -9.03
CA SER A 69 -9.53 -14.32 -8.54
C SER A 69 -9.86 -15.76 -8.18
N GLN A 70 -10.86 -15.92 -7.32
CA GLN A 70 -11.55 -17.20 -7.13
C GLN A 70 -12.91 -17.21 -7.86
N PRO A 71 -13.40 -18.37 -8.28
CA PRO A 71 -14.79 -18.52 -8.70
C PRO A 71 -15.72 -18.00 -7.58
N ASN A 72 -16.67 -17.13 -7.92
CA ASN A 72 -17.68 -16.55 -7.00
C ASN A 72 -17.17 -15.57 -5.93
N LEU A 73 -15.89 -15.19 -5.92
CA LEU A 73 -15.36 -14.13 -5.05
C LEU A 73 -14.98 -12.88 -5.86
N LYS A 74 -15.11 -11.71 -5.20
CA LYS A 74 -14.52 -10.48 -5.74
C LYS A 74 -13.02 -10.72 -5.91
N ARG A 75 -12.45 -10.29 -7.04
CA ARG A 75 -11.00 -10.38 -7.29
C ARG A 75 -10.25 -9.40 -6.39
N PRO A 76 -9.59 -9.80 -5.29
CA PRO A 76 -8.74 -8.89 -4.54
C PRO A 76 -7.50 -8.56 -5.39
N PHE A 77 -7.03 -7.32 -5.33
CA PHE A 77 -5.68 -7.06 -5.83
C PHE A 77 -4.67 -7.57 -4.80
N CYS A 78 -4.61 -6.92 -3.63
CA CYS A 78 -3.78 -7.34 -2.50
C CYS A 78 -4.24 -6.64 -1.21
N SER A 79 -4.42 -7.39 -0.13
CA SER A 79 -4.85 -6.87 1.17
C SER A 79 -3.72 -6.36 2.06
N GLY A 80 -2.46 -6.38 1.59
CA GLY A 80 -1.27 -5.97 2.34
C GLY A 80 -0.28 -7.09 2.57
N GLY A 81 0.69 -6.87 3.45
CA GLY A 81 1.64 -7.87 3.88
C GLY A 81 0.99 -9.01 4.68
N ASP A 82 1.57 -10.21 4.63
CA ASP A 82 1.13 -11.33 5.49
C ASP A 82 1.68 -11.16 6.92
N ILE A 83 1.05 -10.24 7.67
CA ILE A 83 1.47 -9.86 9.01
C ILE A 83 1.28 -10.97 10.06
N ARG A 84 0.60 -12.08 9.71
CA ARG A 84 0.53 -13.25 10.57
C ARG A 84 1.93 -13.80 10.88
N MET A 85 2.81 -13.82 9.88
CA MET A 85 4.19 -14.26 10.03
C MET A 85 5.00 -13.35 10.97
N ILE A 86 4.70 -12.04 10.96
CA ILE A 86 5.29 -11.08 11.92
C ILE A 86 4.86 -11.44 13.35
N PHE A 87 3.58 -11.74 13.56
CA PHE A 87 3.07 -12.17 14.87
C PHE A 87 3.70 -13.47 15.35
N GLU A 88 3.86 -14.45 14.48
CA GLU A 88 4.51 -15.72 14.80
C GLU A 88 6.00 -15.51 15.13
N GLY A 89 6.66 -14.62 14.41
CA GLY A 89 8.06 -14.24 14.62
C GLY A 89 8.33 -13.49 15.95
N ARG A 90 7.29 -13.06 16.71
CA ARG A 90 7.46 -12.31 17.97
C ARG A 90 8.20 -13.08 19.07
N LYS A 91 8.32 -14.39 18.93
CA LYS A 91 9.09 -15.24 19.86
C LYS A 91 10.61 -15.09 19.71
N ASP A 92 11.08 -14.62 18.57
CA ASP A 92 12.49 -14.29 18.37
C ASP A 92 12.78 -12.91 19.01
N PRO A 93 13.64 -12.84 20.06
CA PRO A 93 13.96 -11.57 20.70
C PRO A 93 14.56 -10.52 19.74
N GLN A 94 15.21 -10.97 18.68
CA GLN A 94 15.82 -10.08 17.68
C GLN A 94 14.85 -9.69 16.55
N ARG A 95 13.67 -10.28 16.49
CA ARG A 95 12.65 -9.98 15.46
C ARG A 95 13.19 -10.04 14.02
N LYS A 96 14.12 -10.95 13.74
CA LYS A 96 14.82 -11.05 12.45
C LYS A 96 13.89 -11.19 11.25
N PHE A 97 12.81 -11.96 11.41
CA PHE A 97 11.84 -12.15 10.33
C PHE A 97 11.23 -10.82 9.88
N ALA A 98 10.70 -10.03 10.82
CA ALA A 98 10.08 -8.75 10.47
C ALA A 98 11.08 -7.74 9.91
N GLN A 99 12.33 -7.71 10.43
CA GLN A 99 13.40 -6.88 9.86
C GLN A 99 13.68 -7.26 8.40
N SER A 100 13.76 -8.57 8.12
CA SER A 100 13.97 -9.08 6.75
C SER A 100 12.78 -8.73 5.85
N PHE A 101 11.56 -8.97 6.32
CA PHE A 101 10.33 -8.70 5.58
C PHE A 101 10.23 -7.23 5.17
N PHE A 102 10.28 -6.28 6.12
CA PHE A 102 10.21 -4.85 5.82
C PHE A 102 11.36 -4.39 4.92
N SER A 103 12.57 -4.88 5.17
CA SER A 103 13.73 -4.55 4.33
C SER A 103 13.55 -4.98 2.87
N GLN A 104 13.01 -6.18 2.63
CA GLN A 104 12.76 -6.68 1.28
C GLN A 104 11.62 -5.96 0.60
N GLU A 105 10.51 -5.73 1.31
CA GLU A 105 9.35 -5.00 0.80
C GLU A 105 9.73 -3.57 0.39
N TYR A 106 10.45 -2.84 1.24
CA TYR A 106 10.84 -1.46 0.94
C TYR A 106 11.86 -1.34 -0.20
N ARG A 107 12.75 -2.32 -0.35
CA ARG A 107 13.61 -2.40 -1.55
C ARG A 107 12.81 -2.66 -2.82
N LEU A 108 11.77 -3.47 -2.74
CA LEU A 108 10.86 -3.71 -3.86
C LEU A 108 10.08 -2.44 -4.21
N ASN A 109 9.54 -1.72 -3.21
CA ASN A 109 8.85 -0.45 -3.43
C ASN A 109 9.76 0.57 -4.13
N LYS A 110 11.01 0.70 -3.68
CA LYS A 110 12.00 1.57 -4.35
C LYS A 110 12.30 1.13 -5.78
N LEU A 111 12.42 -0.17 -6.04
CA LEU A 111 12.63 -0.67 -7.39
C LEU A 111 11.47 -0.30 -8.31
N ILE A 112 10.22 -0.45 -7.85
CA ILE A 112 9.02 -0.08 -8.60
C ILE A 112 8.95 1.44 -8.83
N TYR A 113 9.25 2.25 -7.81
CA TYR A 113 9.28 3.72 -7.91
C TYR A 113 10.24 4.22 -8.99
N ASN A 114 11.40 3.58 -9.12
CA ASN A 114 12.42 3.93 -10.12
C ASN A 114 12.34 3.07 -11.40
N TYR A 115 11.27 2.31 -11.62
CA TYR A 115 11.20 1.38 -12.75
C TYR A 115 11.03 2.14 -14.06
N PRO A 116 12.00 2.04 -15.02
CA PRO A 116 12.02 2.90 -16.21
C PRO A 116 11.04 2.44 -17.31
N LYS A 117 10.54 1.20 -17.23
CA LYS A 117 9.54 0.66 -18.17
C LYS A 117 8.14 0.90 -17.59
N PRO A 118 7.11 1.10 -18.43
CA PRO A 118 5.74 1.19 -17.93
C PRO A 118 5.39 0.02 -17.02
N TYR A 119 4.93 0.35 -15.81
CA TYR A 119 4.49 -0.60 -14.80
C TYR A 119 3.01 -0.37 -14.53
N LEU A 120 2.19 -1.30 -14.97
CA LEU A 120 0.74 -1.23 -14.91
C LEU A 120 0.18 -2.12 -13.81
N SER A 121 -0.50 -1.54 -12.84
CA SER A 121 -1.28 -2.27 -11.82
C SER A 121 -2.75 -2.30 -12.19
N LEU A 122 -3.32 -3.51 -12.35
CA LEU A 122 -4.73 -3.73 -12.61
C LEU A 122 -5.46 -4.08 -11.31
N ILE A 123 -6.16 -3.12 -10.75
CA ILE A 123 -6.74 -3.18 -9.40
C ILE A 123 -8.24 -3.35 -9.48
N ASP A 124 -8.73 -4.58 -9.23
CA ASP A 124 -10.14 -4.95 -9.38
C ASP A 124 -10.89 -5.16 -8.04
N GLY A 125 -10.24 -5.02 -6.92
CA GLY A 125 -10.83 -5.18 -5.58
C GLY A 125 -10.00 -4.49 -4.52
N VAL A 126 -9.87 -5.13 -3.37
CA VAL A 126 -9.12 -4.58 -2.22
C VAL A 126 -7.65 -4.35 -2.58
N VAL A 127 -7.16 -3.14 -2.27
CA VAL A 127 -5.76 -2.73 -2.33
C VAL A 127 -5.41 -1.96 -1.05
N MET A 128 -4.60 -2.57 -0.18
CA MET A 128 -4.29 -2.02 1.15
C MET A 128 -2.84 -2.31 1.54
N GLY A 129 -2.23 -1.48 2.39
CA GLY A 129 -0.88 -1.69 2.94
C GLY A 129 0.16 -2.07 1.88
N GLY A 130 0.86 -3.19 2.04
CA GLY A 130 1.82 -3.70 1.05
C GLY A 130 1.27 -3.80 -0.37
N GLY A 131 -0.05 -4.03 -0.55
CA GLY A 131 -0.70 -3.97 -1.86
C GLY A 131 -0.65 -2.57 -2.49
N VAL A 132 -0.75 -1.53 -1.67
CA VAL A 132 -0.52 -0.15 -2.12
C VAL A 132 0.95 0.02 -2.52
N GLY A 133 1.90 -0.48 -1.72
CA GLY A 133 3.32 -0.37 -1.99
C GLY A 133 3.76 -0.97 -3.33
N ILE A 134 3.16 -2.09 -3.76
CA ILE A 134 3.47 -2.70 -5.06
C ILE A 134 2.67 -2.11 -6.24
N SER A 135 1.80 -1.13 -6.00
CA SER A 135 0.97 -0.53 -7.05
C SER A 135 1.14 0.98 -7.20
N ILE A 136 1.15 1.73 -6.08
CA ILE A 136 1.10 3.21 -6.09
C ILE A 136 2.30 3.85 -6.81
N HIS A 137 3.45 3.19 -6.75
CA HIS A 137 4.71 3.69 -7.31
C HIS A 137 4.87 3.40 -8.80
N GLY A 138 4.01 2.55 -9.38
CA GLY A 138 3.99 2.27 -10.82
C GLY A 138 3.45 3.44 -11.64
N SER A 139 3.76 3.46 -12.94
CA SER A 139 3.34 4.52 -13.85
C SER A 139 1.83 4.55 -14.09
N HIS A 140 1.19 3.38 -14.13
CA HIS A 140 -0.24 3.24 -14.42
C HIS A 140 -0.95 2.42 -13.33
N ARG A 141 -2.04 2.98 -12.81
CA ARG A 141 -2.91 2.35 -11.82
C ARG A 141 -4.33 2.39 -12.33
N VAL A 142 -4.74 1.27 -12.95
CA VAL A 142 -6.11 1.11 -13.46
C VAL A 142 -6.97 0.49 -12.38
N MET A 143 -7.96 1.21 -11.90
CA MET A 143 -8.91 0.74 -10.90
C MET A 143 -10.28 0.49 -11.51
N THR A 144 -10.94 -0.60 -11.08
CA THR A 144 -12.34 -0.87 -11.47
C THR A 144 -13.33 -0.27 -10.47
N ASP A 145 -14.63 -0.38 -10.80
CA ASP A 145 -15.73 -0.03 -9.88
C ASP A 145 -15.77 -0.90 -8.62
N ARG A 146 -15.02 -2.00 -8.58
CA ARG A 146 -14.90 -2.89 -7.42
C ARG A 146 -13.71 -2.57 -6.53
N ALA A 147 -12.81 -1.69 -6.98
CA ALA A 147 -11.61 -1.32 -6.24
C ALA A 147 -11.94 -0.64 -4.91
N LEU A 148 -11.22 -1.02 -3.87
CA LEU A 148 -11.33 -0.45 -2.53
C LEU A 148 -9.93 -0.22 -1.96
N PHE A 149 -9.55 1.05 -1.89
CA PHE A 149 -8.25 1.49 -1.35
C PHE A 149 -8.36 1.87 0.12
N ALA A 150 -7.35 1.51 0.92
CA ALA A 150 -7.13 2.09 2.24
C ALA A 150 -5.68 1.88 2.71
N MET A 151 -5.25 2.72 3.69
CA MET A 151 -4.06 2.51 4.53
C MET A 151 -4.55 2.23 5.96
N PRO A 152 -4.79 0.95 6.34
CA PRO A 152 -5.46 0.60 7.59
C PRO A 152 -4.52 0.45 8.79
N GLU A 153 -3.25 0.78 8.66
CA GLU A 153 -2.15 0.43 9.56
C GLU A 153 -2.35 0.94 10.98
N THR A 154 -2.87 2.17 11.18
CA THR A 154 -3.16 2.70 12.53
C THR A 154 -4.17 1.88 13.30
N GLY A 155 -5.03 1.15 12.59
CA GLY A 155 -6.02 0.25 13.20
C GLY A 155 -5.44 -1.08 13.70
N ILE A 156 -4.21 -1.41 13.31
CA ILE A 156 -3.52 -2.63 13.75
C ILE A 156 -2.25 -2.33 14.55
N GLY A 157 -2.12 -1.11 15.10
CA GLY A 157 -0.97 -0.73 15.90
C GLY A 157 0.32 -0.55 15.09
N LEU A 158 0.19 -0.16 13.80
CA LEU A 158 1.29 0.17 12.89
C LEU A 158 1.09 1.60 12.37
N PHE A 159 1.84 2.04 11.41
CA PHE A 159 1.76 3.32 10.72
C PHE A 159 1.63 3.07 9.21
N PRO A 160 1.07 3.99 8.41
CA PRO A 160 1.09 3.89 6.95
C PRO A 160 2.52 3.90 6.43
N ASP A 161 2.96 2.78 5.88
CA ASP A 161 4.31 2.54 5.36
C ASP A 161 4.32 2.41 3.83
N VAL A 162 5.25 1.65 3.28
CA VAL A 162 5.41 1.33 1.86
C VAL A 162 5.47 2.55 0.93
N GLY A 163 6.06 3.65 1.40
CA GLY A 163 6.19 4.93 0.70
C GLY A 163 5.10 5.94 1.05
N ALA A 164 4.25 5.67 2.05
CA ALA A 164 3.18 6.57 2.48
C ALA A 164 3.72 7.93 2.98
N THR A 165 4.88 7.96 3.62
CA THR A 165 5.58 9.19 4.00
C THR A 165 5.80 10.11 2.79
N HIS A 166 6.01 9.54 1.62
CA HIS A 166 6.22 10.29 0.39
C HIS A 166 4.91 10.61 -0.34
N PHE A 167 4.00 9.63 -0.56
CA PHE A 167 2.85 9.88 -1.44
C PHE A 167 1.65 10.51 -0.72
N LEU A 168 1.36 10.18 0.55
CA LEU A 168 0.20 10.72 1.26
C LEU A 168 0.25 12.24 1.40
N PRO A 169 1.36 12.87 1.85
CA PRO A 169 1.40 14.33 1.96
C PRO A 169 1.30 15.08 0.62
N ARG A 170 1.49 14.38 -0.50
CA ARG A 170 1.38 14.94 -1.86
C ARG A 170 -0.02 14.87 -2.44
N LEU A 171 -0.96 14.25 -1.74
CA LEU A 171 -2.38 14.29 -2.11
C LEU A 171 -2.98 15.68 -1.85
N THR A 172 -4.08 15.97 -2.53
CA THR A 172 -4.74 17.29 -2.46
C THR A 172 -5.10 17.69 -1.03
N GLY A 173 -4.59 18.82 -0.58
CA GLY A 173 -4.83 19.38 0.76
C GLY A 173 -4.30 18.44 1.86
N LEU A 174 -5.08 18.29 2.94
CA LEU A 174 -4.73 17.40 4.06
C LEU A 174 -5.38 16.01 3.97
N THR A 175 -5.79 15.61 2.76
CA THR A 175 -6.43 14.29 2.57
C THR A 175 -5.48 13.14 2.89
N GLY A 176 -4.19 13.27 2.62
CA GLY A 176 -3.21 12.25 2.97
C GLY A 176 -3.12 12.02 4.48
N LEU A 177 -3.04 13.10 5.27
CA LEU A 177 -3.07 13.02 6.73
C LEU A 177 -4.40 12.41 7.23
N TYR A 178 -5.52 12.85 6.67
CA TYR A 178 -6.83 12.27 6.98
C TYR A 178 -6.88 10.76 6.72
N LEU A 179 -6.43 10.30 5.54
CA LEU A 179 -6.43 8.89 5.16
C LEU A 179 -5.50 8.05 6.04
N GLY A 180 -4.29 8.55 6.29
CA GLY A 180 -3.30 7.84 7.11
C GLY A 180 -3.75 7.66 8.56
N LEU A 181 -4.38 8.67 9.15
CA LEU A 181 -4.87 8.60 10.53
C LEU A 181 -6.16 7.79 10.67
N THR A 182 -7.15 7.99 9.76
CA THR A 182 -8.48 7.39 9.90
C THR A 182 -8.61 6.01 9.28
N SER A 183 -7.69 5.62 8.38
CA SER A 183 -7.83 4.41 7.55
C SER A 183 -9.08 4.44 6.66
N GLN A 184 -9.57 5.62 6.29
CA GLN A 184 -10.77 5.77 5.47
C GLN A 184 -10.63 5.02 4.15
N ARG A 185 -11.64 4.23 3.83
CA ARG A 185 -11.73 3.51 2.56
C ARG A 185 -12.18 4.42 1.44
N LEU A 186 -11.53 4.32 0.30
CA LEU A 186 -11.83 5.07 -0.92
C LEU A 186 -12.23 4.14 -2.05
N GLU A 187 -13.25 4.55 -2.80
CA GLU A 187 -13.65 3.95 -4.07
C GLU A 187 -12.94 4.64 -5.24
N VAL A 188 -13.05 4.08 -6.44
CA VAL A 188 -12.31 4.51 -7.62
C VAL A 188 -12.46 6.00 -7.97
N ALA A 189 -13.65 6.59 -7.75
CA ALA A 189 -13.87 8.01 -8.07
C ALA A 189 -13.02 8.93 -7.17
N ASP A 190 -12.94 8.62 -5.87
CA ASP A 190 -12.07 9.33 -4.92
C ASP A 190 -10.60 9.09 -5.23
N CYS A 191 -10.22 7.85 -5.55
CA CYS A 191 -8.84 7.51 -5.92
C CYS A 191 -8.35 8.25 -7.18
N LEU A 192 -9.21 8.40 -8.19
CA LEU A 192 -8.88 9.19 -9.39
C LEU A 192 -8.72 10.67 -9.08
N HIS A 193 -9.66 11.23 -8.29
CA HIS A 193 -9.61 12.65 -7.93
C HIS A 193 -8.36 13.01 -7.13
N LEU A 194 -7.89 12.09 -6.28
CA LEU A 194 -6.70 12.28 -5.45
C LEU A 194 -5.40 11.85 -6.14
N GLY A 195 -5.42 11.32 -7.37
CA GLY A 195 -4.24 10.82 -8.07
C GLY A 195 -3.70 9.48 -7.57
N ILE A 196 -4.44 8.80 -6.71
CA ILE A 196 -4.13 7.42 -6.26
C ILE A 196 -4.33 6.45 -7.43
N ALA A 197 -5.38 6.59 -8.21
CA ALA A 197 -5.59 5.91 -9.49
C ALA A 197 -5.26 6.84 -10.66
N THR A 198 -4.84 6.27 -11.80
CA THR A 198 -4.63 7.00 -13.06
C THR A 198 -5.80 6.83 -14.02
N HIS A 199 -6.44 5.66 -13.99
CA HIS A 199 -7.52 5.31 -14.92
C HIS A 199 -8.64 4.55 -14.22
N TYR A 200 -9.86 4.73 -14.72
CA TYR A 200 -11.04 3.95 -14.33
C TYR A 200 -11.44 3.00 -15.46
N LEU A 201 -11.57 1.73 -15.13
CA LEU A 201 -12.04 0.68 -16.01
C LEU A 201 -13.35 0.08 -15.48
N PRO A 202 -14.46 0.08 -16.21
CA PRO A 202 -15.62 -0.74 -15.84
C PRO A 202 -15.20 -2.21 -15.65
N SER A 203 -15.54 -2.83 -14.53
CA SER A 203 -15.12 -4.20 -14.21
C SER A 203 -15.54 -5.24 -15.26
N SER A 204 -16.64 -4.97 -15.98
CA SER A 204 -17.08 -5.79 -17.12
C SER A 204 -16.10 -5.80 -18.30
N LYS A 205 -15.21 -4.81 -18.38
CA LYS A 205 -14.18 -4.67 -19.42
C LYS A 205 -12.81 -5.24 -19.02
N TYR A 206 -12.68 -5.75 -17.80
CA TYR A 206 -11.39 -6.22 -17.28
C TYR A 206 -10.73 -7.29 -18.17
N SER A 207 -11.49 -8.34 -18.52
CA SER A 207 -10.96 -9.44 -19.34
C SER A 207 -10.64 -9.03 -20.78
N GLU A 208 -11.39 -8.04 -21.32
CA GLU A 208 -11.15 -7.50 -22.64
C GLU A 208 -9.83 -6.69 -22.64
N LEU A 209 -9.64 -5.80 -21.64
CA LEU A 209 -8.41 -5.02 -21.51
C LEU A 209 -7.17 -5.91 -21.37
N ILE A 210 -7.19 -6.90 -20.47
CA ILE A 210 -6.06 -7.85 -20.29
C ILE A 210 -5.73 -8.54 -21.62
N LYS A 211 -6.72 -9.03 -22.32
CA LYS A 211 -6.52 -9.70 -23.61
C LYS A 211 -5.88 -8.79 -24.66
N ASP A 212 -6.31 -7.54 -24.72
CA ASP A 212 -5.78 -6.57 -25.67
C ASP A 212 -4.35 -6.14 -25.27
N ILE A 213 -4.07 -5.95 -23.98
CA ILE A 213 -2.70 -5.70 -23.48
C ILE A 213 -1.75 -6.83 -23.90
N MET A 214 -2.15 -8.10 -23.74
CA MET A 214 -1.30 -9.24 -24.06
C MET A 214 -1.09 -9.47 -25.56
N LYS A 215 -1.90 -8.85 -26.42
CA LYS A 215 -1.79 -8.94 -27.88
C LYS A 215 -1.00 -7.81 -28.52
N GLU A 216 -0.92 -6.65 -27.84
CA GLU A 216 -0.24 -5.47 -28.35
C GLU A 216 1.28 -5.69 -28.36
N ASP A 217 1.94 -5.16 -29.38
CA ASP A 217 3.41 -5.14 -29.49
C ASP A 217 3.95 -3.82 -28.93
N TYR A 218 4.58 -3.89 -27.78
CA TYR A 218 5.19 -2.73 -27.09
C TYR A 218 6.67 -2.50 -27.43
N SER A 219 7.22 -3.15 -28.43
CA SER A 219 8.65 -3.04 -28.80
C SER A 219 9.06 -1.64 -29.23
N ARG A 220 8.11 -0.84 -29.70
CA ARG A 220 8.33 0.56 -30.09
C ARG A 220 7.33 1.43 -29.34
N ASP A 221 7.83 2.50 -28.69
CA ASP A 221 7.06 3.48 -27.96
C ASP A 221 6.04 2.85 -26.97
N PRO A 222 6.53 2.06 -25.98
CA PRO A 222 5.65 1.30 -25.08
C PRO A 222 4.72 2.20 -24.26
N GLN A 223 5.15 3.40 -23.90
CA GLN A 223 4.37 4.35 -23.12
C GLN A 223 3.13 4.80 -23.92
N SER A 224 3.32 5.39 -25.09
CA SER A 224 2.19 5.91 -25.91
C SER A 224 1.23 4.79 -26.34
N LYS A 225 1.74 3.59 -26.63
CA LYS A 225 0.89 2.45 -26.97
C LYS A 225 0.01 2.01 -25.80
N LEU A 226 0.58 1.96 -24.59
CA LEU A 226 -0.18 1.64 -23.39
C LEU A 226 -1.21 2.73 -23.11
N ASP A 227 -0.84 4.00 -23.16
CA ASP A 227 -1.74 5.14 -22.96
C ASP A 227 -2.93 5.08 -23.93
N ASN A 228 -2.67 4.91 -25.23
CA ASN A 228 -3.72 4.81 -26.26
C ASN A 228 -4.67 3.61 -26.01
N LEU A 229 -4.11 2.48 -25.57
CA LEU A 229 -4.93 1.31 -25.25
C LEU A 229 -5.81 1.56 -24.02
N LEU A 230 -5.27 2.20 -22.99
CA LEU A 230 -6.03 2.56 -21.78
C LEU A 230 -7.11 3.59 -22.10
N GLU A 231 -6.84 4.61 -22.92
CA GLU A 231 -7.85 5.60 -23.35
C GLU A 231 -9.03 4.94 -24.08
N LYS A 232 -8.78 3.91 -24.88
CA LYS A 232 -9.83 3.15 -25.60
C LYS A 232 -10.78 2.43 -24.64
N HIS A 233 -10.25 1.84 -23.56
CA HIS A 233 -11.02 0.98 -22.65
C HIS A 233 -11.56 1.71 -21.42
N CYS A 234 -10.79 2.68 -20.90
CA CYS A 234 -11.11 3.40 -19.68
C CYS A 234 -12.20 4.46 -19.88
N LYS A 235 -12.85 4.85 -18.81
CA LYS A 235 -14.00 5.77 -18.82
C LYS A 235 -13.78 6.87 -17.77
N LYS A 236 -14.56 7.94 -17.87
CA LYS A 236 -14.71 8.93 -16.81
C LYS A 236 -15.59 8.37 -15.70
N THR A 237 -15.29 8.71 -14.46
CA THR A 237 -16.15 8.36 -13.31
C THR A 237 -17.17 9.44 -13.02
N ALA A 238 -18.10 9.13 -12.11
CA ALA A 238 -18.93 10.13 -11.44
C ALA A 238 -18.07 11.09 -10.58
N LEU A 239 -18.69 12.15 -10.07
CA LEU A 239 -18.04 13.10 -9.17
C LEU A 239 -17.58 12.38 -7.89
N ALA A 240 -16.33 12.60 -7.49
CA ALA A 240 -15.72 12.00 -6.31
C ALA A 240 -16.42 12.46 -5.02
N PRO A 241 -16.96 11.56 -4.18
CA PRO A 241 -17.62 11.91 -2.92
C PRO A 241 -16.73 12.70 -1.96
N ILE A 242 -15.42 12.47 -1.96
CA ILE A 242 -14.46 13.15 -1.08
C ILE A 242 -14.43 14.66 -1.30
N ILE A 243 -14.75 15.14 -2.50
CA ILE A 243 -14.79 16.58 -2.81
C ILE A 243 -15.67 17.34 -1.82
N LYS A 244 -16.82 16.76 -1.46
CA LYS A 244 -17.75 17.37 -0.48
C LYS A 244 -17.14 17.46 0.93
N ARG A 245 -16.10 16.70 1.22
CA ARG A 245 -15.44 16.62 2.52
C ARG A 245 -14.15 17.43 2.59
N LEU A 246 -13.53 17.81 1.45
CA LEU A 246 -12.23 18.48 1.40
C LEU A 246 -12.16 19.71 2.31
N LYS A 247 -13.17 20.59 2.25
CA LYS A 247 -13.21 21.77 3.12
C LYS A 247 -13.19 21.41 4.61
N ASN A 248 -13.92 20.37 4.99
CA ASN A 248 -13.97 19.91 6.38
C ASN A 248 -12.67 19.24 6.79
N ILE A 249 -12.10 18.40 5.92
CA ILE A 249 -10.83 17.74 6.14
C ILE A 249 -9.73 18.80 6.35
N ASN A 250 -9.54 19.71 5.40
CA ASN A 250 -8.52 20.74 5.50
C ASN A 250 -8.66 21.58 6.78
N LYS A 251 -9.88 22.05 7.09
CA LYS A 251 -10.10 22.87 8.30
C LYS A 251 -9.87 22.12 9.61
N THR A 252 -10.10 20.80 9.65
CA THR A 252 -10.04 20.02 10.89
C THR A 252 -8.66 19.43 11.12
N PHE A 253 -7.96 19.05 10.03
CA PHE A 253 -6.65 18.41 10.09
C PHE A 253 -5.48 19.41 9.95
N ASP A 254 -5.77 20.69 9.69
CA ASP A 254 -4.81 21.80 9.81
C ASP A 254 -4.63 22.13 11.30
N SER A 255 -3.83 21.32 11.96
CA SER A 255 -3.64 21.28 13.41
C SER A 255 -2.18 21.00 13.75
N GLN A 256 -1.74 21.45 14.94
CA GLN A 256 -0.36 21.29 15.39
C GLN A 256 -0.13 19.95 16.10
N SER A 257 -1.21 19.25 16.48
CA SER A 257 -1.13 17.94 17.14
C SER A 257 -2.37 17.09 16.85
N ILE A 258 -2.26 15.79 17.14
CA ILE A 258 -3.41 14.88 17.04
C ILE A 258 -4.49 15.22 18.08
N GLU A 259 -4.10 15.70 19.25
CA GLU A 259 -5.02 16.16 20.30
C GLU A 259 -5.91 17.31 19.79
N GLU A 260 -5.33 18.29 19.11
CA GLU A 260 -6.06 19.39 18.50
C GLU A 260 -7.03 18.92 17.42
N ILE A 261 -6.66 17.89 16.62
CA ILE A 261 -7.61 17.27 15.68
C ILE A 261 -8.83 16.70 16.41
N PHE A 262 -8.60 16.01 17.54
CA PHE A 262 -9.70 15.46 18.37
C PHE A 262 -10.60 16.56 18.92
N GLU A 263 -10.03 17.67 19.42
CA GLU A 263 -10.76 18.84 19.91
C GLU A 263 -11.58 19.48 18.78
N ASN A 264 -10.99 19.69 17.61
CA ASN A 264 -11.66 20.24 16.44
C ASN A 264 -12.85 19.38 15.99
N LEU A 265 -12.71 18.05 16.04
CA LEU A 265 -13.79 17.11 15.72
C LEU A 265 -14.91 17.15 16.75
N ARG A 266 -14.57 17.21 18.07
CA ARG A 266 -15.54 17.34 19.19
C ARG A 266 -16.35 18.64 19.11
N ALA A 267 -15.67 19.73 18.74
CA ALA A 267 -16.31 21.06 18.63
C ALA A 267 -17.31 21.16 17.46
N LYS A 268 -17.06 20.41 16.37
CA LYS A 268 -17.85 20.54 15.13
C LYS A 268 -19.26 19.93 15.17
N LYS A 269 -19.49 18.90 15.95
CA LYS A 269 -20.79 18.25 16.28
C LYS A 269 -21.68 17.89 15.08
N ASN A 270 -21.13 17.63 13.89
CA ASN A 270 -21.88 17.14 12.74
C ASN A 270 -21.64 15.64 12.50
N ASN A 271 -22.45 15.00 11.66
CA ASN A 271 -22.37 13.55 11.42
C ASN A 271 -20.98 13.10 10.97
N TRP A 272 -20.31 13.88 10.11
CA TRP A 272 -18.97 13.57 9.64
C TRP A 272 -17.94 13.64 10.78
N SER A 273 -17.95 14.69 11.59
CA SER A 273 -17.01 14.83 12.71
C SER A 273 -17.21 13.77 13.78
N ILE A 274 -18.46 13.42 14.07
CA ILE A 274 -18.80 12.37 15.04
C ILE A 274 -18.29 11.01 14.54
N SER A 275 -18.54 10.67 13.26
CA SER A 275 -18.05 9.40 12.69
C SER A 275 -16.53 9.36 12.60
N THR A 276 -15.87 10.45 12.23
CA THR A 276 -14.42 10.55 12.15
C THR A 276 -13.77 10.43 13.53
N LEU A 277 -14.34 11.09 14.54
CA LEU A 277 -13.86 10.97 15.91
C LEU A 277 -13.98 9.53 16.44
N LYS A 278 -15.12 8.88 16.18
CA LYS A 278 -15.32 7.47 16.53
C LYS A 278 -14.29 6.57 15.87
N GLU A 279 -14.00 6.79 14.59
CA GLU A 279 -12.99 6.02 13.84
C GLU A 279 -11.59 6.20 14.43
N LEU A 280 -11.17 7.44 14.68
CA LEU A 280 -9.88 7.74 15.30
C LEU A 280 -9.75 7.15 16.71
N SER A 281 -10.82 7.18 17.51
CA SER A 281 -10.81 6.63 18.88
C SER A 281 -10.64 5.11 18.95
N GLN A 282 -10.75 4.40 17.82
CA GLN A 282 -10.53 2.96 17.74
C GLN A 282 -9.07 2.60 17.37
N LYS A 283 -8.28 3.58 16.94
CA LYS A 283 -6.90 3.36 16.50
C LYS A 283 -5.93 3.32 17.70
N SER A 284 -4.76 2.71 17.51
CA SER A 284 -3.68 2.80 18.51
C SER A 284 -3.27 4.26 18.73
N PRO A 285 -3.28 4.75 19.97
CA PRO A 285 -2.84 6.11 20.28
C PRO A 285 -1.39 6.38 19.87
N THR A 286 -0.49 5.42 20.09
CA THR A 286 0.90 5.50 19.65
C THR A 286 1.00 5.60 18.12
N SER A 287 0.27 4.74 17.40
CA SER A 287 0.22 4.80 15.93
C SER A 287 -0.28 6.14 15.41
N LEU A 288 -1.30 6.72 16.05
CA LEU A 288 -1.82 8.03 15.63
C LEU A 288 -0.79 9.16 15.82
N LYS A 289 -0.09 9.23 16.95
CA LYS A 289 0.94 10.25 17.18
C LYS A 289 2.13 10.09 16.24
N VAL A 290 2.61 8.87 16.04
CA VAL A 290 3.72 8.59 15.11
C VAL A 290 3.30 8.92 13.66
N THR A 291 2.10 8.52 13.24
CA THR A 291 1.59 8.81 11.89
C THR A 291 1.36 10.31 11.68
N PHE A 292 0.87 11.04 12.70
CA PHE A 292 0.73 12.48 12.60
C PHE A 292 2.07 13.14 12.32
N ARG A 293 3.10 12.85 13.13
CA ARG A 293 4.46 13.38 12.93
C ARG A 293 5.04 12.96 11.59
N GLN A 294 4.90 11.69 11.20
CA GLN A 294 5.35 11.17 9.91
C GLN A 294 4.83 12.01 8.74
N LEU A 295 3.53 12.30 8.72
CA LEU A 295 2.89 12.92 7.56
C LEU A 295 2.93 14.46 7.58
N THR A 296 3.29 15.06 8.71
CA THR A 296 3.46 16.51 8.83
C THR A 296 4.93 16.93 8.74
N GLU A 297 5.80 16.41 9.61
CA GLU A 297 7.18 16.84 9.71
C GLU A 297 8.10 16.25 8.62
N LEU A 298 7.78 15.05 8.11
CA LEU A 298 8.60 14.36 7.09
C LEU A 298 8.05 14.53 5.65
N SER A 299 7.04 15.36 5.47
CA SER A 299 6.33 15.55 4.19
C SER A 299 7.21 16.02 3.03
N SER A 300 8.33 16.68 3.34
CA SER A 300 9.29 17.21 2.34
C SER A 300 10.37 16.21 1.91
N LEU A 301 10.47 15.04 2.55
CA LEU A 301 11.50 14.06 2.22
C LEU A 301 11.35 13.54 0.79
N ASP A 302 12.49 13.30 0.13
CA ASP A 302 12.53 12.51 -1.09
C ASP A 302 12.18 11.05 -0.80
N PHE A 303 11.97 10.27 -1.85
CA PHE A 303 11.53 8.87 -1.69
C PHE A 303 12.50 8.02 -0.88
N ASP A 304 13.81 8.17 -1.11
CA ASP A 304 14.84 7.36 -0.44
C ASP A 304 14.91 7.66 1.05
N ASN A 305 14.87 8.93 1.43
CA ASN A 305 14.87 9.35 2.82
C ASN A 305 13.53 9.01 3.51
N ALA A 306 12.40 9.14 2.81
CA ALA A 306 11.11 8.68 3.31
C ALA A 306 11.13 7.18 3.63
N MET A 307 11.61 6.35 2.72
CA MET A 307 11.71 4.89 2.92
C MET A 307 12.69 4.50 4.04
N LYS A 308 13.77 5.27 4.25
CA LYS A 308 14.65 5.07 5.43
C LYS A 308 13.94 5.37 6.74
N MET A 309 13.18 6.46 6.78
CA MET A 309 12.41 6.81 7.98
C MET A 309 11.31 5.78 8.25
N GLU A 310 10.62 5.30 7.21
CA GLU A 310 9.65 4.21 7.36
C GLU A 310 10.32 2.93 7.89
N TYR A 311 11.53 2.60 7.44
CA TYR A 311 12.26 1.45 7.97
C TYR A 311 12.57 1.60 9.45
N ARG A 312 13.03 2.77 9.90
CA ARG A 312 13.26 3.05 11.33
C ARG A 312 12.00 2.83 12.16
N MET A 313 10.89 3.44 11.71
CA MET A 313 9.58 3.28 12.34
C MET A 313 9.13 1.81 12.36
N ALA A 314 9.23 1.09 11.24
CA ALA A 314 8.82 -0.31 11.15
C ALA A 314 9.61 -1.21 12.10
N ILE A 315 10.94 -1.00 12.21
CA ILE A 315 11.77 -1.73 13.16
C ILE A 315 11.34 -1.44 14.59
N ARG A 316 11.04 -0.19 14.95
CA ARG A 316 10.58 0.16 16.30
C ARG A 316 9.20 -0.42 16.60
N PHE A 317 8.24 -0.30 15.68
CA PHE A 317 6.90 -0.91 15.82
C PHE A 317 6.96 -2.42 16.00
N ASN A 318 7.93 -3.08 15.39
CA ASN A 318 8.12 -4.53 15.57
C ASN A 318 8.48 -4.95 17.01
N PHE A 319 8.80 -4.00 17.89
CA PHE A 319 8.96 -4.22 19.32
C PHE A 319 7.81 -3.61 20.16
N SER A 320 6.80 -3.04 19.52
CA SER A 320 5.63 -2.45 20.18
C SER A 320 4.58 -3.51 20.51
N ASP A 321 4.03 -3.46 21.72
CA ASP A 321 2.93 -4.34 22.12
C ASP A 321 1.65 -4.06 21.31
N ASP A 322 1.39 -2.81 20.94
CA ASP A 322 0.24 -2.43 20.11
C ASP A 322 0.22 -3.14 18.75
N LEU A 323 1.37 -3.33 18.08
CA LEU A 323 1.40 -4.07 16.82
C LEU A 323 0.92 -5.51 17.01
N PHE A 324 1.41 -6.19 18.05
CA PHE A 324 1.02 -7.59 18.31
C PHE A 324 -0.41 -7.71 18.78
N GLU A 325 -0.88 -6.75 19.59
CA GLU A 325 -2.27 -6.68 20.00
C GLU A 325 -3.22 -6.44 18.81
N GLY A 326 -2.87 -5.51 17.92
CA GLY A 326 -3.64 -5.27 16.72
C GLY A 326 -3.69 -6.49 15.80
N ILE A 327 -2.56 -7.15 15.57
CA ILE A 327 -2.53 -8.41 14.79
C ILE A 327 -3.36 -9.49 15.47
N ARG A 328 -3.26 -9.65 16.80
CA ARG A 328 -4.09 -10.58 17.56
C ARG A 328 -5.57 -10.31 17.29
N ALA A 329 -6.00 -9.09 17.54
CA ALA A 329 -7.42 -8.72 17.50
C ALA A 329 -8.04 -8.84 16.10
N PHE A 330 -7.33 -8.47 15.05
CA PHE A 330 -7.91 -8.41 13.69
C PHE A 330 -7.59 -9.63 12.82
N ILE A 331 -6.50 -10.35 13.07
CA ILE A 331 -6.02 -11.44 12.20
C ILE A 331 -6.06 -12.80 12.84
N ILE A 332 -5.69 -12.91 14.11
CA ILE A 332 -5.58 -14.21 14.82
C ILE A 332 -6.92 -14.57 15.44
N ASP A 333 -7.36 -13.80 16.46
CA ASP A 333 -8.57 -14.06 17.24
C ASP A 333 -9.83 -13.57 16.56
N LYS A 334 -9.72 -12.49 15.77
CA LYS A 334 -10.81 -11.84 15.02
C LYS A 334 -11.95 -11.38 15.93
N ASP A 335 -11.61 -10.96 17.16
CA ASP A 335 -12.55 -10.36 18.10
C ASP A 335 -12.81 -8.87 17.83
N PHE A 336 -11.96 -8.25 17.01
CA PHE A 336 -12.02 -6.84 16.59
C PHE A 336 -12.05 -5.85 17.77
N SER A 337 -11.46 -6.26 18.90
CA SER A 337 -11.47 -5.51 20.16
C SER A 337 -10.04 -5.40 20.73
N PRO A 338 -9.16 -4.62 20.07
CA PRO A 338 -7.80 -4.42 20.56
C PRO A 338 -7.80 -3.61 21.87
N VAL A 339 -6.89 -3.96 22.77
CA VAL A 339 -6.62 -3.24 24.03
C VAL A 339 -5.25 -2.56 23.88
N TRP A 340 -5.28 -1.28 23.53
CA TRP A 340 -4.07 -0.50 23.30
C TRP A 340 -3.37 -0.12 24.61
N ASP A 341 -2.04 -0.10 24.60
CA ASP A 341 -1.23 0.36 25.72
C ASP A 341 -0.06 1.25 25.23
N PRO A 342 -0.09 2.56 25.50
CA PRO A 342 -1.09 3.30 26.30
C PRO A 342 -2.45 3.42 25.62
N GLY A 343 -3.51 3.41 26.43
CA GLY A 343 -4.91 3.39 25.98
C GLY A 343 -5.48 4.75 25.52
N THR A 344 -4.78 5.86 25.76
CA THR A 344 -5.23 7.21 25.37
C THR A 344 -4.11 8.00 24.70
N ILE A 345 -4.47 8.98 23.86
CA ILE A 345 -3.50 9.83 23.17
C ILE A 345 -2.67 10.64 24.17
N GLU A 346 -3.31 11.16 25.20
CA GLU A 346 -2.67 11.98 26.23
C GLU A 346 -1.61 11.21 27.04
N SER A 347 -1.73 9.89 27.08
CA SER A 347 -0.79 9.00 27.78
C SER A 347 0.46 8.68 26.97
N VAL A 348 0.47 8.96 25.66
CA VAL A 348 1.64 8.79 24.79
C VAL A 348 2.52 10.02 24.87
N CYS A 349 3.69 9.94 25.52
CA CYS A 349 4.60 11.08 25.64
C CYS A 349 5.45 11.26 24.37
N ASP A 350 5.86 12.50 24.09
CA ASP A 350 6.63 12.84 22.89
C ASP A 350 7.96 12.12 22.81
N LYS A 351 8.62 11.85 23.96
CA LYS A 351 9.86 11.08 24.01
C LYS A 351 9.69 9.68 23.42
N VAL A 352 8.58 9.02 23.69
CA VAL A 352 8.25 7.70 23.09
C VAL A 352 8.08 7.83 21.59
N VAL A 353 7.41 8.89 21.14
CA VAL A 353 7.24 9.15 19.69
C VAL A 353 8.59 9.42 19.02
N ASP A 354 9.49 10.17 19.66
CA ASP A 354 10.84 10.46 19.14
C ASP A 354 11.63 9.19 18.84
N GLU A 355 11.48 8.17 19.68
CA GLU A 355 12.21 6.90 19.54
C GLU A 355 11.88 6.15 18.24
N TYR A 356 10.70 6.37 17.63
CA TYR A 356 10.31 5.73 16.37
C TYR A 356 11.10 6.26 15.17
N PHE A 357 11.67 7.45 15.26
CA PHE A 357 12.38 8.10 14.16
C PHE A 357 13.90 7.95 14.28
N GLN A 358 14.40 7.41 15.39
CA GLN A 358 15.83 7.18 15.61
C GLN A 358 16.35 6.01 14.77
N GLU A 359 17.62 6.10 14.39
CA GLU A 359 18.29 5.00 13.70
C GLU A 359 18.33 3.76 14.60
N PRO A 360 17.89 2.60 14.10
CA PRO A 360 17.91 1.37 14.86
C PRO A 360 19.35 0.86 15.04
N ASP A 361 19.60 0.08 16.09
CA ASP A 361 20.93 -0.53 16.36
C ASP A 361 21.46 -1.36 15.18
N SER A 362 20.57 -1.93 14.38
CA SER A 362 20.90 -2.66 13.15
C SER A 362 21.35 -1.77 12.00
N GLY A 363 21.30 -0.44 12.16
CA GLY A 363 21.52 0.57 11.13
C GLY A 363 20.36 0.73 10.16
N ASP A 364 20.46 1.75 9.31
CA ASP A 364 19.46 2.05 8.29
C ASP A 364 19.42 1.03 7.15
N ILE A 365 18.26 0.94 6.48
CA ILE A 365 18.13 0.18 5.24
C ILE A 365 19.08 0.73 4.17
N LYS A 366 19.79 -0.19 3.49
CA LYS A 366 20.64 0.15 2.34
C LYS A 366 19.89 -0.21 1.06
N PHE A 367 19.73 0.78 0.20
CA PHE A 367 19.20 0.61 -1.14
C PHE A 367 20.37 0.38 -2.12
N CYS A 368 20.38 -0.77 -2.79
CA CYS A 368 21.39 -1.13 -3.79
C CYS A 368 20.88 -0.82 -5.20
#